data_a3d48e5ab6f03ecbaa7849f26217320f
#
_entry.id   a3d48e5ab6f03ecbaa7849f26217320f
#
_cell.length_a   1.000
_cell.length_b   1.000
_cell.length_c   1.000
_cell.angle_alpha   90.00
_cell.angle_beta   90.00
_cell.angle_gamma   90.00
#
_symmetry.space_group_name_H-M   'P 1'
#
loop_
_entity.id
_entity.type
_entity.pdbx_description
1 polymer ?
#
loop_
_entity_poly.entity_id
_entity_poly.type
_entity_poly.pdbx_seq_one_letter_code
_entity_poly.pdbx_strand_id
1 'polypeptide(L)'
;MPKFLISFLLLLSLSFTIQAAAVHRGGAELLNDKAYSINVGASLFSSTAIFDEDGVEKPLLDGDSFKMIDSDFKISYGLSSNLETSLFFKWRNITAVNQAHSVSNSGPESAGGEAKFSFVPVGKVRYALGVHYRKTLYTNTIYPSQAAVPVDSIILGDDGTEYGVSLFATYNNHPWKIDSKVSYVSPPNDLSSEIQYKLEGLYFFSKLSLLGGVEGIYSLSRNQLIQKPWLARGPSNIFNSLNRQYMAPYLGLNYTFDKFLLSLKGESIVSGRSTDKGNLVGLGITWSSAGVTPESEKIESFKEYHIDGSVLKVSARGNFIKIDQGLSTDVEKGAKFDIYQTDYFGGNILVGSGVVFEIGSDWAVIKLTKKYKEIEIRPGFAARGY
;
A
#
# COMPACT_ATOMS: atom_id res chain seq x y z
N MET A 1 5.93 8.81 31.33
CA MET A 1 5.64 8.16 30.04
C MET A 1 4.46 7.17 29.97
N PRO A 2 3.88 6.61 31.05
CA PRO A 2 2.74 5.68 30.89
C PRO A 2 1.38 6.34 30.61
N LYS A 3 1.19 7.63 30.91
CA LYS A 3 -0.11 8.32 30.74
C LYS A 3 -0.47 8.63 29.27
N PHE A 4 0.51 8.77 28.38
CA PHE A 4 0.29 9.03 26.95
C PHE A 4 -0.19 7.79 26.17
N LEU A 5 0.25 6.61 26.59
CA LEU A 5 -0.13 5.34 25.95
C LEU A 5 -1.58 4.96 26.26
N ILE A 6 -2.07 5.29 27.46
CA ILE A 6 -3.43 5.00 27.90
C ILE A 6 -4.45 5.94 27.24
N SER A 7 -4.09 7.20 26.99
CA SER A 7 -4.96 8.16 26.27
C SER A 7 -5.07 7.82 24.77
N PHE A 8 -4.03 7.23 24.18
CA PHE A 8 -4.07 6.77 22.79
C PHE A 8 -4.94 5.51 22.59
N LEU A 9 -4.95 4.62 23.59
CA LEU A 9 -5.79 3.42 23.61
C LEU A 9 -7.29 3.73 23.85
N LEU A 10 -7.61 4.79 24.57
CA LEU A 10 -9.00 5.21 24.82
C LEU A 10 -9.68 5.93 23.64
N LEU A 11 -8.92 6.50 22.71
CA LEU A 11 -9.44 7.07 21.46
C LEU A 11 -9.82 5.99 20.41
N LEU A 12 -9.46 4.73 20.64
CA LEU A 12 -9.76 3.60 19.76
C LEU A 12 -11.12 2.94 20.02
N SER A 13 -11.90 3.41 20.99
CA SER A 13 -13.19 2.78 21.38
C SER A 13 -14.44 3.41 20.73
N LEU A 14 -14.30 4.24 19.70
CA LEU A 14 -15.46 4.74 18.93
C LEU A 14 -15.90 3.69 17.92
N SER A 15 -16.92 2.93 18.32
CA SER A 15 -17.60 1.93 17.50
C SER A 15 -18.36 2.59 16.35
N PHE A 16 -17.83 2.48 15.13
CA PHE A 16 -18.62 2.66 13.92
C PHE A 16 -18.64 1.34 13.16
N THR A 17 -19.83 0.75 13.08
CA THR A 17 -20.13 -0.43 12.29
C THR A 17 -20.14 -0.10 10.80
N ILE A 18 -19.00 -0.20 10.14
CA ILE A 18 -18.91 -0.39 8.69
C ILE A 18 -17.80 -1.41 8.47
N GLN A 19 -18.19 -2.59 8.00
CA GLN A 19 -17.28 -3.68 7.67
C GLN A 19 -16.42 -3.28 6.46
N ALA A 20 -15.17 -3.01 6.71
CA ALA A 20 -14.22 -2.75 5.65
C ALA A 20 -12.80 -3.03 6.14
N ALA A 21 -12.13 -4.01 5.57
CA ALA A 21 -10.78 -4.41 5.94
C ALA A 21 -9.72 -3.46 5.39
N ALA A 22 -8.68 -3.15 6.17
CA ALA A 22 -7.50 -2.47 5.66
C ALA A 22 -6.72 -3.42 4.73
N VAL A 23 -6.31 -2.94 3.56
CA VAL A 23 -5.62 -3.74 2.55
C VAL A 23 -4.21 -3.20 2.33
N HIS A 24 -3.28 -4.12 2.10
CA HIS A 24 -1.94 -3.77 1.64
C HIS A 24 -2.01 -3.10 0.26
N ARG A 25 -1.53 -1.84 0.17
CA ARG A 25 -1.57 -1.00 -1.03
C ARG A 25 -0.16 -0.66 -1.50
N GLY A 26 0.53 -1.66 -2.04
CA GLY A 26 1.90 -1.50 -2.55
C GLY A 26 2.00 -0.91 -3.96
N GLY A 27 0.94 -1.03 -4.76
CA GLY A 27 0.94 -0.72 -6.19
C GLY A 27 0.10 0.48 -6.59
N ALA A 28 -0.64 0.32 -7.70
CA ALA A 28 -1.46 1.36 -8.33
C ALA A 28 -2.82 1.61 -7.65
N GLU A 29 -3.13 0.89 -6.59
CA GLU A 29 -4.39 1.06 -5.84
C GLU A 29 -4.37 2.33 -5.01
N LEU A 30 -5.54 2.97 -4.92
CA LEU A 30 -5.78 4.19 -4.14
C LEU A 30 -6.80 3.95 -3.04
N LEU A 31 -6.85 4.86 -2.10
CA LEU A 31 -8.00 5.00 -1.20
C LEU A 31 -9.25 5.40 -1.99
N ASN A 32 -10.41 4.95 -1.52
CA ASN A 32 -11.69 5.42 -2.03
C ASN A 32 -11.83 6.93 -1.80
N ASP A 33 -12.75 7.56 -2.54
CA ASP A 33 -13.09 8.97 -2.36
C ASP A 33 -13.41 9.27 -0.88
N LYS A 34 -12.81 10.33 -0.35
CA LYS A 34 -12.93 10.80 1.06
C LYS A 34 -12.47 9.79 2.12
N ALA A 35 -11.90 8.67 1.73
CA ALA A 35 -11.31 7.74 2.68
C ALA A 35 -9.92 8.23 3.11
N TYR A 36 -9.52 7.88 4.32
CA TYR A 36 -8.18 8.15 4.82
C TYR A 36 -7.58 6.92 5.50
N SER A 37 -6.26 6.87 5.51
CA SER A 37 -5.51 5.83 6.24
C SER A 37 -4.36 6.44 7.00
N ILE A 38 -4.01 5.80 8.12
CA ILE A 38 -2.86 6.12 8.94
C ILE A 38 -2.00 4.88 9.00
N ASN A 39 -0.74 5.03 8.64
CA ASN A 39 0.27 3.98 8.75
C ASN A 39 1.33 4.40 9.77
N VAL A 40 1.69 3.49 10.66
CA VAL A 40 2.81 3.62 11.59
C VAL A 40 3.68 2.39 11.41
N GLY A 41 4.96 2.59 11.19
CA GLY A 41 5.92 1.52 10.99
C GLY A 41 7.19 1.74 11.79
N ALA A 42 7.92 0.66 12.00
CA ALA A 42 9.28 0.68 12.50
C ALA A 42 10.09 -0.38 11.77
N SER A 43 11.34 -0.06 11.45
CA SER A 43 12.26 -1.01 10.86
C SER A 43 13.64 -0.92 11.52
N LEU A 44 14.28 -2.08 11.65
CA LEU A 44 15.64 -2.24 12.12
C LEU A 44 16.50 -2.77 10.97
N PHE A 45 17.47 -2.00 10.56
CA PHE A 45 18.53 -2.44 9.66
C PHE A 45 19.81 -2.73 10.46
N SER A 46 20.52 -3.79 10.09
CA SER A 46 21.83 -4.13 10.65
C SER A 46 22.78 -4.49 9.51
N SER A 47 23.88 -3.75 9.40
CA SER A 47 24.95 -4.04 8.44
C SER A 47 25.74 -5.28 8.85
N THR A 48 26.09 -6.12 7.88
CA THR A 48 26.91 -7.34 8.06
C THR A 48 28.22 -7.25 7.28
N ALA A 49 28.25 -6.45 6.22
CA ALA A 49 29.41 -6.18 5.39
C ALA A 49 29.15 -4.89 4.59
N ILE A 50 30.11 -4.46 3.80
CA ILE A 50 29.94 -3.36 2.86
C ILE A 50 30.25 -3.84 1.43
N PHE A 51 29.58 -3.26 0.45
CA PHE A 51 29.97 -3.34 -0.96
C PHE A 51 30.74 -2.07 -1.32
N ASP A 52 31.95 -2.25 -1.87
CA ASP A 52 32.75 -1.12 -2.33
C ASP A 52 32.26 -0.53 -3.67
N GLU A 53 33.03 0.40 -4.25
CA GLU A 53 32.71 1.06 -5.52
C GLU A 53 32.71 0.12 -6.73
N ASP A 54 33.36 -1.03 -6.63
CA ASP A 54 33.39 -2.07 -7.66
C ASP A 54 32.35 -3.18 -7.42
N GLY A 55 31.62 -3.10 -6.30
CA GLY A 55 30.62 -4.11 -5.90
C GLY A 55 31.24 -5.32 -5.19
N VAL A 56 32.51 -5.23 -4.77
CA VAL A 56 33.17 -6.28 -4.02
C VAL A 56 32.73 -6.22 -2.56
N GLU A 57 32.29 -7.36 -2.03
CA GLU A 57 31.94 -7.49 -0.62
C GLU A 57 33.18 -7.47 0.27
N LYS A 58 33.15 -6.60 1.26
CA LYS A 58 34.19 -6.47 2.30
C LYS A 58 33.54 -6.65 3.68
N PRO A 59 34.02 -7.59 4.51
CA PRO A 59 33.50 -7.72 5.86
C PRO A 59 33.75 -6.42 6.66
N LEU A 60 32.89 -6.18 7.64
CA LEU A 60 33.18 -5.16 8.65
C LEU A 60 34.44 -5.58 9.44
N LEU A 61 35.20 -4.60 9.91
CA LEU A 61 36.33 -4.89 10.77
C LEU A 61 35.84 -5.49 12.11
N ASP A 62 36.72 -6.25 12.76
CA ASP A 62 36.40 -6.87 14.05
C ASP A 62 36.01 -5.80 15.08
N GLY A 63 34.84 -5.96 15.66
CA GLY A 63 34.25 -5.02 16.61
C GLY A 63 33.45 -3.89 15.98
N ASP A 64 33.49 -3.68 14.67
CA ASP A 64 32.68 -2.68 13.99
C ASP A 64 31.24 -3.16 13.85
N SER A 65 30.31 -2.23 13.96
CA SER A 65 28.88 -2.49 13.72
C SER A 65 28.16 -1.22 13.28
N PHE A 66 27.10 -1.40 12.51
CA PHE A 66 26.19 -0.33 12.14
C PHE A 66 24.74 -0.82 12.24
N LYS A 67 23.91 -0.08 12.97
CA LYS A 67 22.48 -0.35 13.12
C LYS A 67 21.69 0.93 12.94
N MET A 68 20.57 0.83 12.28
CA MET A 68 19.65 1.94 12.02
C MET A 68 18.22 1.50 12.33
N ILE A 69 17.53 2.29 13.12
CA ILE A 69 16.11 2.14 13.41
C ILE A 69 15.38 3.32 12.79
N ASP A 70 14.50 3.06 11.85
CA ASP A 70 13.57 4.04 11.29
C ASP A 70 12.18 3.83 11.90
N SER A 71 11.53 4.92 12.26
CA SER A 71 10.13 4.97 12.64
C SER A 71 9.40 5.87 11.64
N ASP A 72 8.43 5.29 10.93
CA ASP A 72 7.71 5.94 9.85
C ASP A 72 6.26 6.22 10.26
N PHE A 73 5.79 7.40 9.89
CA PHE A 73 4.40 7.79 10.04
C PHE A 73 3.90 8.34 8.70
N LYS A 74 2.76 7.84 8.21
CA LYS A 74 2.16 8.29 6.95
C LYS A 74 0.64 8.42 7.11
N ILE A 75 0.10 9.57 6.69
CA ILE A 75 -1.34 9.80 6.55
C ILE A 75 -1.62 9.91 5.05
N SER A 76 -2.63 9.18 4.56
CA SER A 76 -3.09 9.25 3.19
C SER A 76 -4.58 9.61 3.13
N TYR A 77 -4.97 10.37 2.11
CA TYR A 77 -6.34 10.79 1.88
C TYR A 77 -6.72 10.63 0.40
N GLY A 78 -7.85 9.97 0.15
CA GLY A 78 -8.45 9.87 -1.18
C GLY A 78 -9.19 11.18 -1.51
N LEU A 79 -8.58 12.04 -2.33
CA LEU A 79 -9.20 13.27 -2.80
C LEU A 79 -10.35 13.01 -3.78
N SER A 80 -10.23 11.94 -4.54
CA SER A 80 -11.25 11.43 -5.46
C SER A 80 -11.03 9.94 -5.69
N SER A 81 -11.87 9.28 -6.51
CA SER A 81 -11.72 7.88 -6.88
C SER A 81 -10.41 7.55 -7.61
N ASN A 82 -9.74 8.55 -8.17
CA ASN A 82 -8.52 8.39 -8.96
C ASN A 82 -7.34 9.24 -8.49
N LEU A 83 -7.47 9.97 -7.38
CA LEU A 83 -6.40 10.81 -6.83
C LEU A 83 -6.27 10.62 -5.32
N GLU A 84 -5.10 10.24 -4.86
CA GLU A 84 -4.72 10.11 -3.45
C GLU A 84 -3.55 11.05 -3.16
N THR A 85 -3.59 11.69 -1.98
CA THR A 85 -2.46 12.44 -1.44
C THR A 85 -2.02 11.85 -0.10
N SER A 86 -0.75 11.99 0.22
CA SER A 86 -0.20 11.53 1.48
C SER A 86 0.80 12.52 2.03
N LEU A 87 0.88 12.57 3.36
CA LEU A 87 1.94 13.22 4.10
C LEU A 87 2.68 12.16 4.90
N PHE A 88 3.99 12.26 4.99
CA PHE A 88 4.80 11.34 5.76
C PHE A 88 5.85 12.06 6.59
N PHE A 89 6.26 11.38 7.64
CA PHE A 89 7.30 11.82 8.57
C PHE A 89 8.12 10.60 8.98
N LYS A 90 9.44 10.79 9.10
CA LYS A 90 10.39 9.75 9.53
C LYS A 90 11.22 10.25 10.71
N TRP A 91 11.35 9.41 11.71
CA TRP A 91 12.34 9.55 12.79
C TRP A 91 13.36 8.44 12.66
N ARG A 92 14.63 8.78 12.86
CA ARG A 92 15.74 7.83 12.73
C ARG A 92 16.60 7.81 13.98
N ASN A 93 17.06 6.62 14.34
CA ASN A 93 18.09 6.38 15.32
C ASN A 93 19.18 5.53 14.68
N ILE A 94 20.44 5.98 14.77
CA ILE A 94 21.61 5.26 14.27
C ILE A 94 22.54 4.99 15.44
N THR A 95 23.08 3.78 15.49
CA THR A 95 24.14 3.39 16.39
C THR A 95 25.23 2.71 15.58
N ALA A 96 26.47 3.13 15.76
CA ALA A 96 27.61 2.49 15.14
C ALA A 96 28.74 2.30 16.17
N VAL A 97 29.51 1.23 15.99
CA VAL A 97 30.78 1.02 16.67
C VAL A 97 31.86 1.05 15.61
N ASN A 98 32.86 1.88 15.81
CA ASN A 98 34.01 2.02 14.94
C ASN A 98 35.27 1.95 15.79
N GLN A 99 36.05 0.87 15.63
CA GLN A 99 37.31 0.63 16.36
C GLN A 99 37.19 0.89 17.87
N ALA A 100 36.20 0.29 18.52
CA ALA A 100 35.86 0.43 19.93
C ALA A 100 35.20 1.76 20.38
N HIS A 101 35.00 2.72 19.47
CA HIS A 101 34.19 3.92 19.77
C HIS A 101 32.74 3.66 19.41
N SER A 102 31.85 3.68 20.41
CA SER A 102 30.40 3.64 20.17
C SER A 102 29.86 5.03 19.99
N VAL A 103 29.16 5.25 18.91
CA VAL A 103 28.54 6.53 18.56
C VAL A 103 27.06 6.32 18.25
N SER A 104 26.24 7.32 18.56
CA SER A 104 24.81 7.30 18.25
C SER A 104 24.30 8.67 17.86
N ASN A 105 23.32 8.70 16.96
CA ASN A 105 22.60 9.92 16.59
C ASN A 105 21.12 9.59 16.43
N SER A 106 20.24 10.49 16.87
CA SER A 106 18.79 10.27 16.81
C SER A 106 18.06 11.59 16.60
N GLY A 107 17.09 11.58 15.71
CA GLY A 107 16.29 12.78 15.45
C GLY A 107 15.25 12.61 14.35
N PRO A 108 14.49 13.71 14.09
CA PRO A 108 13.60 13.77 12.94
C PRO A 108 14.44 13.72 11.66
N GLU A 109 14.23 12.68 10.87
CA GLU A 109 15.02 12.46 9.65
C GLU A 109 14.43 13.29 8.50
N SER A 110 13.16 13.11 8.19
CA SER A 110 12.54 13.85 7.09
C SER A 110 11.02 13.95 7.24
N ALA A 111 10.48 14.89 6.46
CA ALA A 111 9.04 14.98 6.20
C ALA A 111 8.83 15.21 4.70
N GLY A 112 7.63 14.89 4.22
CA GLY A 112 7.33 15.06 2.81
C GLY A 112 5.88 14.78 2.47
N GLY A 113 5.61 14.82 1.17
CA GLY A 113 4.30 14.53 0.61
C GLY A 113 4.39 13.72 -0.68
N GLU A 114 3.32 13.03 -0.97
CA GLU A 114 3.14 12.25 -2.19
C GLU A 114 1.75 12.52 -2.76
N ALA A 115 1.64 12.60 -4.08
CA ALA A 115 0.38 12.56 -4.79
C ALA A 115 0.41 11.40 -5.79
N LYS A 116 -0.66 10.60 -5.86
CA LYS A 116 -0.77 9.44 -6.73
C LYS A 116 -2.10 9.48 -7.50
N PHE A 117 -2.00 9.42 -8.82
CA PHE A 117 -3.13 9.40 -9.74
C PHE A 117 -3.23 8.02 -10.40
N SER A 118 -4.38 7.35 -10.27
CA SER A 118 -4.63 6.05 -10.87
C SER A 118 -5.49 6.19 -12.12
N PHE A 119 -5.08 5.52 -13.17
CA PHE A 119 -5.83 5.44 -14.42
C PHE A 119 -6.97 4.42 -14.33
N VAL A 120 -7.89 4.48 -15.28
CA VAL A 120 -8.94 3.46 -15.41
C VAL A 120 -8.28 2.09 -15.63
N PRO A 121 -8.68 1.05 -14.89
CA PRO A 121 -8.11 -0.28 -15.07
C PRO A 121 -8.35 -0.82 -16.49
N VAL A 122 -7.36 -1.53 -17.03
CA VAL A 122 -7.45 -2.27 -18.29
C VAL A 122 -7.46 -3.75 -17.97
N GLY A 123 -8.63 -4.38 -18.00
CA GLY A 123 -8.81 -5.76 -17.55
C GLY A 123 -8.44 -5.90 -16.06
N LYS A 124 -7.50 -6.80 -15.77
CA LYS A 124 -7.01 -7.06 -14.41
C LYS A 124 -5.82 -6.17 -13.99
N VAL A 125 -5.39 -5.26 -14.86
CA VAL A 125 -4.24 -4.40 -14.61
C VAL A 125 -4.69 -2.97 -14.35
N ARG A 126 -4.15 -2.38 -13.30
CA ARG A 126 -4.29 -0.97 -12.96
C ARG A 126 -2.93 -0.29 -13.03
N TYR A 127 -2.88 0.92 -13.56
CA TYR A 127 -1.69 1.76 -13.59
C TYR A 127 -1.92 3.03 -12.78
N ALA A 128 -0.85 3.56 -12.19
CA ALA A 128 -0.88 4.86 -11.54
C ALA A 128 0.44 5.60 -11.75
N LEU A 129 0.35 6.92 -11.73
CA LEU A 129 1.49 7.83 -11.72
C LEU A 129 1.55 8.51 -10.36
N GLY A 130 2.74 8.64 -9.78
CA GLY A 130 2.96 9.33 -8.52
C GLY A 130 4.08 10.35 -8.61
N VAL A 131 3.98 11.38 -7.79
CA VAL A 131 5.06 12.34 -7.55
C VAL A 131 5.29 12.41 -6.05
N HIS A 132 6.54 12.53 -5.63
CA HIS A 132 6.86 12.73 -4.23
C HIS A 132 7.89 13.85 -4.04
N TYR A 133 7.80 14.45 -2.88
CA TYR A 133 8.72 15.44 -2.37
C TYR A 133 9.11 15.06 -0.94
N ARG A 134 10.40 15.07 -0.64
CA ARG A 134 10.94 14.81 0.69
C ARG A 134 11.95 15.89 1.04
N LYS A 135 11.93 16.37 2.27
CA LYS A 135 12.92 17.27 2.82
C LYS A 135 13.40 16.72 4.17
N THR A 136 14.71 16.70 4.35
CA THR A 136 15.32 16.35 5.64
C THR A 136 15.13 17.48 6.64
N LEU A 137 15.07 17.13 7.91
CA LEU A 137 14.84 18.05 9.03
C LEU A 137 16.13 18.32 9.83
N TYR A 138 17.26 18.02 9.25
CA TYR A 138 18.61 18.28 9.77
C TYR A 138 19.51 18.75 8.64
N THR A 139 20.72 19.22 9.00
CA THR A 139 21.79 19.60 8.07
C THR A 139 23.09 18.99 8.57
N ASN A 140 23.83 18.34 7.66
CA ASN A 140 25.12 17.75 7.97
C ASN A 140 26.24 18.84 8.02
N THR A 141 27.19 18.67 8.92
CA THR A 141 28.39 19.50 8.94
C THR A 141 29.41 18.92 7.97
N ILE A 142 29.91 19.75 7.06
CA ILE A 142 31.00 19.39 6.14
C ILE A 142 32.32 19.77 6.78
N TYR A 143 33.22 18.81 6.88
CA TYR A 143 34.56 19.02 7.44
C TYR A 143 35.59 19.15 6.33
N PRO A 144 36.67 19.92 6.54
CA PRO A 144 37.70 20.18 5.53
C PRO A 144 38.57 18.95 5.20
N SER A 145 38.64 17.98 6.09
CA SER A 145 39.38 16.72 5.90
C SER A 145 38.86 15.62 6.81
N GLN A 146 39.23 14.39 6.52
CA GLN A 146 38.88 13.23 7.37
C GLN A 146 39.44 13.39 8.81
N ALA A 147 40.60 13.99 8.96
CA ALA A 147 41.20 14.21 10.27
C ALA A 147 40.38 15.19 11.13
N ALA A 148 39.69 16.13 10.49
CA ALA A 148 38.89 17.14 11.17
C ALA A 148 37.48 16.59 11.61
N VAL A 149 37.05 15.43 11.11
CA VAL A 149 35.81 14.83 11.52
C VAL A 149 35.93 14.29 12.95
N PRO A 150 35.07 14.72 13.90
CA PRO A 150 35.08 14.19 15.26
C PRO A 150 34.92 12.65 15.26
N VAL A 151 35.56 11.97 16.21
CA VAL A 151 35.50 10.50 16.30
C VAL A 151 34.10 9.96 16.61
N ASP A 152 33.24 10.79 17.22
CA ASP A 152 31.85 10.53 17.56
C ASP A 152 30.84 11.09 16.55
N SER A 153 31.34 11.58 15.39
CA SER A 153 30.47 12.12 14.34
C SER A 153 29.79 10.98 13.56
N ILE A 154 28.45 10.98 13.56
CA ILE A 154 27.62 10.12 12.73
C ILE A 154 26.43 10.90 12.19
N ILE A 155 26.14 10.75 10.88
CA ILE A 155 25.05 11.46 10.20
C ILE A 155 23.76 10.63 10.22
N LEU A 156 22.60 11.33 10.23
CA LEU A 156 21.29 10.66 10.12
C LEU A 156 20.94 10.22 8.70
N GLY A 157 21.62 10.73 7.68
CA GLY A 157 21.37 10.42 6.28
C GLY A 157 21.90 11.51 5.35
N ASP A 158 21.51 11.43 4.08
CA ASP A 158 21.81 12.46 3.08
C ASP A 158 20.83 13.63 3.26
N ASP A 159 21.33 14.78 3.72
CA ASP A 159 20.53 15.96 3.99
C ASP A 159 20.18 16.74 2.72
N GLY A 160 19.03 17.41 2.73
CA GLY A 160 18.57 18.27 1.65
C GLY A 160 17.16 17.95 1.15
N THR A 161 16.94 18.15 -0.14
CA THR A 161 15.64 17.99 -0.77
C THR A 161 15.70 16.93 -1.87
N GLU A 162 14.73 16.02 -1.87
CA GLU A 162 14.57 14.95 -2.83
C GLU A 162 13.24 15.06 -3.57
N TYR A 163 13.25 14.78 -4.85
CA TYR A 163 12.07 14.72 -5.70
C TYR A 163 12.04 13.39 -6.44
N GLY A 164 10.84 12.90 -6.70
CA GLY A 164 10.70 11.71 -7.52
C GLY A 164 9.38 11.62 -8.24
N VAL A 165 9.43 10.90 -9.36
CA VAL A 165 8.28 10.51 -10.16
C VAL A 165 8.22 8.99 -10.20
N SER A 166 7.05 8.42 -9.96
CA SER A 166 6.87 6.97 -9.86
C SER A 166 5.79 6.48 -10.82
N LEU A 167 6.06 5.38 -11.48
CA LEU A 167 5.07 4.60 -12.22
C LEU A 167 4.75 3.34 -11.42
N PHE A 168 3.46 3.07 -11.24
CA PHE A 168 2.96 1.89 -10.54
C PHE A 168 2.14 1.04 -11.49
N ALA A 169 2.20 -0.27 -11.31
CA ALA A 169 1.25 -1.20 -11.91
C ALA A 169 0.83 -2.25 -10.86
N THR A 170 -0.45 -2.59 -10.89
CA THR A 170 -1.03 -3.66 -10.06
C THR A 170 -1.79 -4.62 -10.95
N TYR A 171 -1.46 -5.91 -10.88
CA TYR A 171 -2.21 -7.00 -11.47
C TYR A 171 -2.97 -7.74 -10.38
N ASN A 172 -4.31 -7.72 -10.45
CA ASN A 172 -5.19 -8.41 -9.52
C ASN A 172 -5.79 -9.66 -10.16
N ASN A 173 -5.51 -10.81 -9.59
CA ASN A 173 -6.09 -12.09 -9.98
C ASN A 173 -6.20 -13.01 -8.75
N HIS A 174 -7.21 -12.73 -7.90
CA HIS A 174 -7.39 -13.46 -6.65
C HIS A 174 -7.21 -14.98 -6.82
N PRO A 175 -6.46 -15.67 -5.93
CA PRO A 175 -5.88 -15.17 -4.67
C PRO A 175 -4.51 -14.48 -4.83
N TRP A 176 -4.08 -14.17 -6.04
CA TRP A 176 -2.80 -13.52 -6.34
C TRP A 176 -2.96 -12.05 -6.64
N LYS A 177 -2.02 -11.27 -6.19
CA LYS A 177 -1.83 -9.88 -6.57
C LYS A 177 -0.34 -9.65 -6.84
N ILE A 178 -0.03 -8.89 -7.89
CA ILE A 178 1.34 -8.49 -8.20
C ILE A 178 1.37 -6.96 -8.27
N ASP A 179 2.21 -6.35 -7.47
CA ASP A 179 2.47 -4.92 -7.46
C ASP A 179 3.86 -4.63 -7.99
N SER A 180 3.98 -3.62 -8.84
CA SER A 180 5.27 -3.10 -9.28
C SER A 180 5.33 -1.59 -9.15
N LYS A 181 6.51 -1.07 -8.84
CA LYS A 181 6.84 0.35 -8.78
C LYS A 181 8.19 0.58 -9.43
N VAL A 182 8.28 1.58 -10.30
CA VAL A 182 9.54 2.11 -10.82
C VAL A 182 9.51 3.61 -10.61
N SER A 183 10.55 4.16 -9.99
CA SER A 183 10.65 5.59 -9.68
C SER A 183 11.94 6.17 -10.22
N TYR A 184 11.86 7.31 -10.87
CA TYR A 184 13.00 8.19 -11.06
C TYR A 184 13.09 9.11 -9.84
N VAL A 185 14.23 9.15 -9.19
CA VAL A 185 14.49 9.94 -7.99
C VAL A 185 15.71 10.83 -8.23
N SER A 186 15.58 12.10 -7.86
CA SER A 186 16.67 13.06 -7.80
C SER A 186 17.03 13.29 -6.32
N PRO A 187 18.08 12.63 -5.80
CA PRO A 187 18.56 12.82 -4.44
C PRO A 187 19.17 14.21 -4.25
N PRO A 188 19.37 14.66 -3.00
CA PRO A 188 20.04 15.93 -2.70
C PRO A 188 21.55 15.88 -2.93
N ASN A 189 22.19 17.05 -2.82
CA ASN A 189 23.66 17.22 -2.68
C ASN A 189 24.48 16.61 -3.82
N ASP A 190 24.06 16.85 -5.08
CA ASP A 190 24.77 16.37 -6.28
C ASP A 190 24.98 14.83 -6.32
N LEU A 191 24.22 14.08 -5.52
CA LEU A 191 24.20 12.63 -5.64
C LEU A 191 23.57 12.21 -6.98
N SER A 192 23.97 11.07 -7.49
CA SER A 192 23.45 10.53 -8.75
C SER A 192 21.94 10.36 -8.71
N SER A 193 21.26 10.79 -9.78
CA SER A 193 19.85 10.39 -9.99
C SER A 193 19.74 8.88 -10.04
N GLU A 194 18.63 8.36 -9.54
CA GLU A 194 18.41 6.94 -9.30
C GLU A 194 17.12 6.43 -9.94
N ILE A 195 17.15 5.18 -10.38
CA ILE A 195 15.96 4.38 -10.56
C ILE A 195 15.79 3.51 -9.31
N GLN A 196 14.70 3.74 -8.60
CA GLN A 196 14.26 2.86 -7.51
C GLN A 196 13.18 1.94 -8.04
N TYR A 197 13.30 0.64 -7.78
CA TYR A 197 12.37 -0.35 -8.27
C TYR A 197 11.87 -1.27 -7.15
N LYS A 198 10.64 -1.75 -7.30
CA LYS A 198 10.03 -2.75 -6.43
C LYS A 198 9.13 -3.65 -7.25
N LEU A 199 9.23 -4.96 -7.05
CA LEU A 199 8.30 -5.96 -7.56
C LEU A 199 7.87 -6.83 -6.39
N GLU A 200 6.57 -6.96 -6.17
CA GLU A 200 5.98 -7.66 -5.03
C GLU A 200 4.85 -8.56 -5.48
N GLY A 201 4.88 -9.81 -5.06
CA GLY A 201 3.78 -10.76 -5.18
C GLY A 201 3.11 -10.97 -3.83
N LEU A 202 1.78 -11.00 -3.80
CA LEU A 202 0.97 -11.32 -2.63
C LEU A 202 0.09 -12.53 -2.92
N TYR A 203 -0.05 -13.39 -1.93
CA TYR A 203 -1.01 -14.48 -1.93
C TYR A 203 -1.92 -14.37 -0.70
N PHE A 204 -3.23 -14.34 -0.93
CA PHE A 204 -4.24 -14.12 0.11
C PHE A 204 -4.84 -15.42 0.63
N PHE A 205 -4.79 -15.60 1.96
CA PHE A 205 -5.43 -16.68 2.70
C PHE A 205 -6.46 -16.08 3.66
N SER A 206 -7.62 -15.69 3.18
CA SER A 206 -8.61 -15.01 4.03
C SER A 206 -8.01 -13.73 4.67
N LYS A 207 -7.83 -13.70 5.99
CA LYS A 207 -7.28 -12.54 6.73
C LYS A 207 -5.75 -12.46 6.70
N LEU A 208 -5.08 -13.53 6.33
CA LEU A 208 -3.63 -13.59 6.22
C LEU A 208 -3.22 -13.45 4.76
N SER A 209 -2.15 -12.72 4.48
CA SER A 209 -1.48 -12.77 3.18
C SER A 209 0.02 -12.93 3.33
N LEU A 210 0.59 -13.77 2.47
CA LEU A 210 2.01 -13.87 2.26
C LEU A 210 2.43 -12.86 1.21
N LEU A 211 3.54 -12.18 1.43
CA LEU A 211 4.16 -11.33 0.44
C LEU A 211 5.62 -11.73 0.22
N GLY A 212 6.09 -11.54 -0.99
CA GLY A 212 7.49 -11.73 -1.33
C GLY A 212 7.83 -10.91 -2.55
N GLY A 213 9.06 -10.43 -2.61
CA GLY A 213 9.46 -9.58 -3.70
C GLY A 213 10.92 -9.21 -3.69
N VAL A 214 11.25 -8.25 -4.52
CA VAL A 214 12.57 -7.65 -4.62
C VAL A 214 12.42 -6.14 -4.76
N GLU A 215 13.29 -5.40 -4.08
CA GLU A 215 13.42 -3.95 -4.25
C GLU A 215 14.89 -3.56 -4.38
N GLY A 216 15.14 -2.37 -4.89
CA GLY A 216 16.50 -1.90 -5.04
C GLY A 216 16.61 -0.52 -5.63
N ILE A 217 17.87 -0.09 -5.75
CA ILE A 217 18.29 1.19 -6.31
C ILE A 217 19.33 0.95 -7.40
N TYR A 218 19.21 1.69 -8.48
CA TYR A 218 20.19 1.74 -9.56
C TYR A 218 20.54 3.19 -9.89
N SER A 219 21.79 3.62 -9.67
CA SER A 219 22.27 4.95 -10.01
C SER A 219 22.45 5.10 -11.52
N LEU A 220 21.94 6.21 -12.08
CA LEU A 220 21.90 6.48 -13.52
C LEU A 220 23.13 7.19 -14.05
N SER A 221 23.81 7.98 -13.20
CA SER A 221 24.96 8.79 -13.61
C SER A 221 26.05 8.75 -12.54
N ARG A 222 27.24 9.19 -12.90
CA ARG A 222 28.25 9.49 -11.89
C ARG A 222 27.85 10.75 -11.13
N ASN A 223 28.08 10.74 -9.81
CA ASN A 223 27.95 11.94 -9.00
C ASN A 223 28.86 13.03 -9.55
N GLN A 224 28.42 14.28 -9.45
CA GLN A 224 29.23 15.44 -9.84
C GLN A 224 30.35 15.71 -8.83
N LEU A 225 30.22 15.21 -7.62
CA LEU A 225 31.26 15.32 -6.57
C LEU A 225 32.50 14.54 -7.00
N ILE A 226 33.59 15.23 -7.22
CA ILE A 226 34.92 14.66 -7.51
C ILE A 226 35.50 14.00 -6.26
N GLN A 227 35.18 14.57 -5.09
CA GLN A 227 35.53 14.02 -3.79
C GLN A 227 34.34 14.03 -2.89
N LYS A 228 34.14 12.88 -2.21
CA LYS A 228 33.09 12.72 -1.21
C LYS A 228 33.35 13.69 -0.06
N PRO A 229 32.38 14.55 0.35
CA PRO A 229 32.54 15.43 1.49
C PRO A 229 32.74 14.62 2.77
N TRP A 230 33.58 15.13 3.66
CA TRP A 230 33.83 14.51 4.96
C TRP A 230 32.70 14.92 5.93
N LEU A 231 31.80 13.98 6.24
CA LEU A 231 30.61 14.23 7.06
C LEU A 231 30.65 13.46 8.38
N ALA A 232 31.15 12.24 8.37
CA ALA A 232 31.11 11.32 9.50
C ALA A 232 32.25 10.31 9.45
N ARG A 233 32.51 9.67 10.58
CA ARG A 233 33.34 8.48 10.69
C ARG A 233 32.43 7.32 11.05
N GLY A 234 32.47 6.25 10.29
CA GLY A 234 31.67 5.07 10.60
C GLY A 234 31.87 3.96 9.58
N PRO A 235 31.54 2.73 9.94
CA PRO A 235 31.77 1.57 9.10
C PRO A 235 30.67 1.35 8.04
N SER A 236 29.90 2.38 7.69
CA SER A 236 28.76 2.27 6.78
C SER A 236 28.93 3.09 5.51
N ASN A 237 28.48 2.55 4.40
CA ASN A 237 28.39 3.20 3.08
C ASN A 237 26.95 3.51 2.64
N ILE A 238 25.96 3.41 3.54
CA ILE A 238 24.56 3.67 3.20
C ILE A 238 24.32 5.12 2.78
N PHE A 239 25.00 6.07 3.44
CA PHE A 239 24.83 7.50 3.19
C PHE A 239 26.03 8.13 2.53
N ASN A 240 25.80 9.27 1.87
CA ASN A 240 26.82 10.03 1.17
C ASN A 240 27.65 9.13 0.23
N SER A 241 27.00 8.22 -0.45
CA SER A 241 27.62 7.20 -1.30
C SER A 241 27.57 7.56 -2.75
N LEU A 242 28.71 7.43 -3.42
CA LEU A 242 28.84 7.68 -4.86
C LEU A 242 28.23 6.51 -5.64
N ASN A 243 27.24 6.80 -6.50
CA ASN A 243 26.64 5.81 -7.41
C ASN A 243 26.16 4.55 -6.70
N ARG A 244 25.44 4.71 -5.58
CA ARG A 244 24.94 3.58 -4.81
C ARG A 244 23.98 2.71 -5.62
N GLN A 245 24.12 1.41 -5.46
CA GLN A 245 23.23 0.41 -6.06
C GLN A 245 23.03 -0.71 -5.08
N TYR A 246 21.83 -1.26 -5.04
CA TYR A 246 21.58 -2.52 -4.33
C TYR A 246 20.36 -3.25 -4.87
N MET A 247 20.32 -4.54 -4.55
CA MET A 247 19.17 -5.41 -4.73
C MET A 247 18.90 -6.14 -3.42
N ALA A 248 17.64 -6.09 -2.98
CA ALA A 248 17.21 -6.67 -1.72
C ALA A 248 15.93 -7.50 -1.93
N PRO A 249 16.03 -8.84 -1.98
CA PRO A 249 14.87 -9.71 -1.84
C PRO A 249 14.29 -9.63 -0.43
N TYR A 250 12.97 -9.80 -0.33
CA TYR A 250 12.26 -9.80 0.93
C TYR A 250 11.09 -10.78 0.95
N LEU A 251 10.70 -11.15 2.16
CA LEU A 251 9.50 -11.91 2.47
C LEU A 251 8.74 -11.23 3.61
N GLY A 252 7.44 -11.47 3.67
CA GLY A 252 6.64 -10.90 4.75
C GLY A 252 5.27 -11.53 4.88
N LEU A 253 4.59 -11.08 5.92
CA LEU A 253 3.26 -11.50 6.31
C LEU A 253 2.40 -10.27 6.60
N ASN A 254 1.16 -10.28 6.12
CA ASN A 254 0.16 -9.31 6.49
C ASN A 254 -1.01 -10.03 7.15
N TYR A 255 -1.53 -9.46 8.23
CA TYR A 255 -2.75 -9.93 8.88
C TYR A 255 -3.77 -8.79 8.94
N THR A 256 -4.93 -9.02 8.33
CA THR A 256 -6.01 -8.05 8.24
C THR A 256 -7.09 -8.37 9.27
N PHE A 257 -7.45 -7.41 10.11
CA PHE A 257 -8.57 -7.53 11.04
C PHE A 257 -9.36 -6.22 11.08
N ASP A 258 -10.63 -6.29 10.73
CA ASP A 258 -11.50 -5.13 10.63
C ASP A 258 -10.84 -4.00 9.79
N LYS A 259 -10.60 -2.84 10.37
CA LYS A 259 -10.00 -1.66 9.74
C LYS A 259 -8.46 -1.64 9.83
N PHE A 260 -7.85 -2.66 10.40
CA PHE A 260 -6.42 -2.71 10.63
C PHE A 260 -5.73 -3.74 9.76
N LEU A 261 -4.53 -3.41 9.34
CA LEU A 261 -3.57 -4.29 8.68
C LEU A 261 -2.28 -4.27 9.51
N LEU A 262 -1.90 -5.44 10.03
CA LEU A 262 -0.57 -5.66 10.60
C LEU A 262 0.35 -6.21 9.52
N SER A 263 1.57 -5.72 9.44
CA SER A 263 2.58 -6.14 8.47
C SER A 263 3.89 -6.47 9.17
N LEU A 264 4.51 -7.57 8.75
CA LEU A 264 5.86 -7.99 9.13
C LEU A 264 6.65 -8.21 7.84
N LYS A 265 7.85 -7.67 7.72
CA LYS A 265 8.74 -7.82 6.57
C LYS A 265 10.14 -8.15 7.03
N GLY A 266 10.80 -9.12 6.39
CA GLY A 266 12.22 -9.38 6.49
C GLY A 266 12.87 -9.20 5.12
N GLU A 267 13.98 -8.49 5.05
CA GLU A 267 14.69 -8.13 3.83
C GLU A 267 16.19 -8.31 4.01
N SER A 268 16.89 -8.66 2.94
CA SER A 268 18.34 -8.77 2.93
C SER A 268 18.92 -8.13 1.68
N ILE A 269 19.88 -7.21 1.82
CA ILE A 269 20.66 -6.68 0.71
C ILE A 269 21.67 -7.75 0.32
N VAL A 270 21.48 -8.37 -0.84
CA VAL A 270 22.29 -9.52 -1.31
C VAL A 270 23.35 -9.15 -2.33
N SER A 271 23.18 -8.02 -3.00
CA SER A 271 24.18 -7.46 -3.92
C SER A 271 24.08 -5.95 -3.93
N GLY A 272 25.20 -5.29 -4.20
CA GLY A 272 25.24 -3.84 -4.21
C GLY A 272 26.56 -3.28 -4.71
N ARG A 273 26.63 -1.96 -4.71
CA ARG A 273 27.83 -1.15 -4.96
C ARG A 273 27.71 0.14 -4.16
N SER A 274 28.79 0.56 -3.51
CA SER A 274 28.82 1.75 -2.65
C SER A 274 27.66 1.77 -1.64
N THR A 275 27.42 0.65 -0.99
CA THR A 275 26.33 0.47 -0.01
C THR A 275 26.68 -0.60 1.00
N ASP A 276 25.88 -0.74 2.03
CA ASP A 276 26.01 -1.81 3.01
C ASP A 276 25.30 -3.10 2.54
N LYS A 277 25.89 -4.23 2.86
CA LYS A 277 25.22 -5.52 2.93
C LYS A 277 24.61 -5.65 4.33
N GLY A 278 23.34 -6.04 4.43
CA GLY A 278 22.69 -6.14 5.72
C GLY A 278 21.29 -6.70 5.64
N ASN A 279 20.70 -6.84 6.82
CA ASN A 279 19.35 -7.35 6.98
C ASN A 279 18.47 -6.27 7.58
N LEU A 280 17.22 -6.22 7.13
CA LEU A 280 16.19 -5.36 7.66
C LEU A 280 15.00 -6.19 8.14
N VAL A 281 14.49 -5.85 9.31
CA VAL A 281 13.22 -6.37 9.81
C VAL A 281 12.29 -5.17 10.05
N GLY A 282 11.11 -5.22 9.48
CA GLY A 282 10.11 -4.15 9.57
C GLY A 282 8.79 -4.65 10.12
N LEU A 283 8.16 -3.83 10.94
CA LEU A 283 6.81 -4.00 11.47
C LEU A 283 5.97 -2.78 11.10
N GLY A 284 4.70 -2.99 10.80
CA GLY A 284 3.79 -1.90 10.49
C GLY A 284 2.37 -2.18 10.92
N ILE A 285 1.65 -1.12 11.24
CA ILE A 285 0.22 -1.12 11.42
C ILE A 285 -0.40 -0.04 10.57
N THR A 286 -1.39 -0.41 9.78
CA THR A 286 -2.18 0.52 8.98
C THR A 286 -3.61 0.48 9.46
N TRP A 287 -4.18 1.64 9.74
CA TRP A 287 -5.60 1.81 9.98
C TRP A 287 -6.24 2.56 8.79
N SER A 288 -7.47 2.17 8.40
CA SER A 288 -8.17 2.80 7.28
C SER A 288 -9.62 3.11 7.66
N SER A 289 -10.10 4.32 7.32
CA SER A 289 -11.48 4.76 7.60
C SER A 289 -12.52 4.01 6.78
N ALA A 290 -12.21 3.76 5.52
CA ALA A 290 -12.94 2.85 4.65
C ALA A 290 -12.04 1.65 4.45
N GLY A 291 -12.43 0.50 4.97
CA GLY A 291 -11.72 -0.69 4.60
C GLY A 291 -11.87 -0.91 3.11
N VAL A 292 -10.83 -1.35 2.50
CA VAL A 292 -10.97 -2.00 1.21
C VAL A 292 -11.55 -3.36 1.53
N THR A 293 -12.78 -3.58 1.14
CA THR A 293 -13.29 -4.94 1.05
C THR A 293 -12.28 -5.71 0.20
N PRO A 294 -11.68 -6.80 0.68
CA PRO A 294 -10.91 -7.66 -0.21
C PRO A 294 -11.79 -7.88 -1.45
N GLU A 295 -11.22 -7.69 -2.62
CA GLU A 295 -11.96 -7.91 -3.88
C GLU A 295 -12.55 -9.33 -3.96
N SER A 296 -12.07 -10.24 -3.09
CA SER A 296 -12.62 -11.58 -2.85
C SER A 296 -14.07 -11.62 -2.32
N GLU A 297 -14.55 -10.56 -1.66
CA GLU A 297 -15.98 -10.47 -1.33
C GLU A 297 -16.80 -9.85 -2.46
N LYS A 298 -16.14 -9.26 -3.48
CA LYS A 298 -16.80 -8.75 -4.69
C LYS A 298 -16.76 -9.71 -5.88
N ILE A 299 -16.04 -10.79 -5.79
CA ILE A 299 -16.37 -11.97 -6.59
C ILE A 299 -17.58 -12.61 -5.87
N GLU A 300 -18.72 -11.92 -5.91
CA GLU A 300 -19.96 -12.65 -5.96
C GLU A 300 -19.70 -13.75 -6.99
N SER A 301 -19.67 -15.00 -6.54
CA SER A 301 -19.62 -16.19 -7.38
C SER A 301 -20.43 -15.84 -8.61
N PHE A 302 -19.83 -15.92 -9.79
CA PHE A 302 -20.45 -15.56 -11.07
C PHE A 302 -21.84 -16.17 -11.04
N LYS A 303 -22.86 -15.32 -10.83
CA LYS A 303 -24.20 -15.81 -10.64
C LYS A 303 -24.65 -16.30 -11.99
N GLU A 304 -24.72 -17.58 -12.15
CA GLU A 304 -25.37 -18.18 -13.30
C GLU A 304 -26.87 -17.93 -13.18
N TYR A 305 -27.39 -17.02 -13.97
CA TYR A 305 -28.80 -16.73 -14.03
C TYR A 305 -29.45 -17.75 -14.98
N HIS A 306 -30.35 -18.54 -14.44
CA HIS A 306 -31.11 -19.56 -15.22
C HIS A 306 -32.46 -19.04 -15.63
N ILE A 307 -32.96 -17.96 -15.04
CA ILE A 307 -34.27 -17.40 -15.29
C ILE A 307 -34.12 -15.91 -15.62
N ASP A 308 -34.53 -15.51 -16.81
CA ASP A 308 -34.63 -14.13 -17.26
C ASP A 308 -36.08 -13.69 -17.33
N GLY A 309 -36.47 -12.67 -16.60
CA GLY A 309 -37.82 -12.12 -16.60
C GLY A 309 -37.79 -10.60 -16.51
N SER A 310 -38.97 -10.00 -16.54
CA SER A 310 -39.19 -8.57 -16.47
C SER A 310 -40.12 -8.20 -15.31
N VAL A 311 -39.89 -7.04 -14.73
CA VAL A 311 -40.77 -6.46 -13.73
C VAL A 311 -42.07 -6.01 -14.38
N LEU A 312 -43.21 -6.59 -13.95
CA LEU A 312 -44.55 -6.22 -14.41
C LEU A 312 -45.15 -5.11 -13.55
N LYS A 313 -44.99 -5.18 -12.24
CA LYS A 313 -45.62 -4.24 -11.30
C LYS A 313 -44.80 -4.15 -10.01
N VAL A 314 -44.75 -3.00 -9.40
CA VAL A 314 -44.13 -2.75 -8.11
C VAL A 314 -45.20 -2.27 -7.12
N SER A 315 -45.14 -2.75 -5.88
CA SER A 315 -46.04 -2.29 -4.82
C SER A 315 -45.80 -0.82 -4.48
N ALA A 316 -46.79 -0.12 -3.96
CA ALA A 316 -46.70 1.29 -3.61
C ALA A 316 -45.54 1.64 -2.64
N ARG A 317 -45.12 0.70 -1.80
CA ARG A 317 -43.97 0.84 -0.88
C ARG A 317 -42.66 0.34 -1.46
N GLY A 318 -42.63 -0.16 -2.71
CA GLY A 318 -41.42 -0.67 -3.36
C GLY A 318 -40.87 -1.98 -2.82
N ASN A 319 -41.53 -2.63 -1.84
CA ASN A 319 -41.03 -3.83 -1.17
C ASN A 319 -41.39 -5.15 -1.85
N PHE A 320 -42.38 -5.14 -2.73
CA PHE A 320 -42.82 -6.30 -3.49
C PHE A 320 -42.87 -5.99 -4.98
N ILE A 321 -42.31 -6.91 -5.75
CA ILE A 321 -42.10 -6.78 -7.19
C ILE A 321 -42.75 -7.98 -7.87
N LYS A 322 -43.72 -7.75 -8.76
CA LYS A 322 -44.31 -8.81 -9.59
C LYS A 322 -43.54 -8.93 -10.88
N ILE A 323 -43.15 -10.17 -11.24
CA ILE A 323 -42.42 -10.49 -12.48
C ILE A 323 -43.25 -11.40 -13.38
N ASP A 324 -42.86 -11.46 -14.66
CA ASP A 324 -43.50 -12.28 -15.72
C ASP A 324 -42.99 -13.72 -15.80
N GLN A 325 -42.38 -14.24 -14.74
CA GLN A 325 -41.87 -15.61 -14.63
C GLN A 325 -42.55 -16.32 -13.45
N GLY A 326 -42.91 -17.57 -13.61
CA GLY A 326 -43.61 -18.33 -12.60
C GLY A 326 -43.30 -19.84 -12.65
N LEU A 327 -44.23 -20.67 -12.19
CA LEU A 327 -44.04 -22.13 -12.19
C LEU A 327 -43.76 -22.72 -13.57
N SER A 328 -44.30 -22.13 -14.63
CA SER A 328 -44.08 -22.56 -16.01
C SER A 328 -42.64 -22.38 -16.50
N THR A 329 -41.84 -21.59 -15.80
CA THR A 329 -40.45 -21.29 -16.10
C THR A 329 -39.52 -21.72 -14.97
N ASP A 330 -39.89 -22.78 -14.24
CA ASP A 330 -39.12 -23.39 -13.16
C ASP A 330 -38.78 -22.43 -11.99
N VAL A 331 -39.58 -21.36 -11.81
CA VAL A 331 -39.44 -20.50 -10.63
C VAL A 331 -40.01 -21.25 -9.42
N GLU A 332 -39.22 -21.31 -8.35
CA GLU A 332 -39.63 -21.91 -7.08
C GLU A 332 -39.84 -20.87 -5.99
N LYS A 333 -40.70 -21.19 -5.00
CA LYS A 333 -40.83 -20.35 -3.81
C LYS A 333 -39.51 -20.34 -3.02
N GLY A 334 -39.00 -19.15 -2.72
CA GLY A 334 -37.70 -19.00 -2.08
C GLY A 334 -36.52 -18.78 -3.05
N ALA A 335 -36.75 -18.92 -4.37
CA ALA A 335 -35.73 -18.59 -5.37
C ALA A 335 -35.28 -17.13 -5.24
N LYS A 336 -34.01 -16.91 -5.48
CA LYS A 336 -33.38 -15.56 -5.37
C LYS A 336 -33.38 -14.89 -6.73
N PHE A 337 -33.70 -13.61 -6.73
CA PHE A 337 -33.71 -12.77 -7.93
C PHE A 337 -32.93 -11.47 -7.69
N ASP A 338 -32.22 -11.07 -8.72
CA ASP A 338 -31.60 -9.74 -8.82
C ASP A 338 -32.38 -8.87 -9.81
N ILE A 339 -32.60 -7.61 -9.43
CA ILE A 339 -33.35 -6.65 -10.25
C ILE A 339 -32.37 -5.65 -10.85
N TYR A 340 -32.41 -5.52 -12.18
CA TYR A 340 -31.53 -4.65 -12.95
C TYR A 340 -32.31 -3.55 -13.67
N GLN A 341 -31.79 -2.35 -13.62
CA GLN A 341 -32.12 -1.34 -14.62
C GLN A 341 -31.28 -1.65 -15.86
N THR A 342 -31.94 -1.93 -16.97
CA THR A 342 -31.30 -2.16 -18.27
C THR A 342 -31.24 -0.82 -19.02
N ASP A 343 -30.04 -0.34 -19.28
CA ASP A 343 -29.82 0.82 -20.14
C ASP A 343 -29.08 0.38 -21.41
N TYR A 344 -29.62 0.71 -22.58
CA TYR A 344 -29.05 0.33 -23.88
C TYR A 344 -27.62 0.86 -24.10
N PHE A 345 -27.23 1.91 -23.40
CA PHE A 345 -25.92 2.55 -23.56
C PHE A 345 -25.02 2.46 -22.35
N GLY A 346 -25.56 2.17 -21.15
CA GLY A 346 -24.86 2.20 -19.87
C GLY A 346 -24.62 0.84 -19.21
N GLY A 347 -25.10 -0.23 -19.81
CA GLY A 347 -25.05 -1.58 -19.21
C GLY A 347 -26.13 -1.82 -18.15
N ASN A 348 -26.07 -2.99 -17.50
CA ASN A 348 -27.03 -3.41 -16.50
C ASN A 348 -26.62 -2.89 -15.10
N ILE A 349 -27.45 -2.07 -14.47
CA ILE A 349 -27.24 -1.55 -13.12
C ILE A 349 -28.02 -2.42 -12.14
N LEU A 350 -27.37 -3.14 -11.25
CA LEU A 350 -28.01 -3.87 -10.17
C LEU A 350 -28.65 -2.89 -9.18
N VAL A 351 -29.98 -2.96 -9.07
CA VAL A 351 -30.78 -2.05 -8.22
C VAL A 351 -31.13 -2.69 -6.89
N GLY A 352 -31.46 -3.98 -6.89
CA GLY A 352 -31.82 -4.70 -5.67
C GLY A 352 -31.84 -6.20 -5.86
N SER A 353 -31.93 -6.94 -4.75
CA SER A 353 -32.12 -8.39 -4.71
C SER A 353 -33.29 -8.75 -3.81
N GLY A 354 -33.97 -9.86 -4.12
CA GLY A 354 -35.11 -10.34 -3.37
C GLY A 354 -35.29 -11.82 -3.48
N VAL A 355 -36.33 -12.30 -2.81
CA VAL A 355 -36.68 -13.72 -2.72
C VAL A 355 -38.14 -13.87 -3.13
N VAL A 356 -38.45 -14.93 -3.90
CA VAL A 356 -39.81 -15.24 -4.32
C VAL A 356 -40.66 -15.57 -3.09
N PHE A 357 -41.69 -14.76 -2.87
CA PHE A 357 -42.62 -14.85 -1.75
C PHE A 357 -43.90 -15.56 -2.14
N GLU A 358 -44.44 -15.26 -3.30
CA GLU A 358 -45.65 -15.82 -3.87
C GLU A 358 -45.43 -16.17 -5.34
N ILE A 359 -46.08 -17.23 -5.82
CA ILE A 359 -45.87 -17.74 -7.16
C ILE A 359 -47.19 -18.15 -7.78
N GLY A 360 -47.41 -17.82 -9.05
CA GLY A 360 -48.48 -18.31 -9.91
C GLY A 360 -47.92 -19.11 -11.07
N SER A 361 -48.77 -19.50 -12.03
CA SER A 361 -48.32 -20.24 -13.22
C SER A 361 -47.34 -19.45 -14.06
N ASP A 362 -47.63 -18.17 -14.34
CA ASP A 362 -46.88 -17.34 -15.28
C ASP A 362 -46.36 -16.06 -14.63
N TRP A 363 -46.36 -15.99 -13.31
CA TRP A 363 -45.88 -14.82 -12.54
C TRP A 363 -45.38 -15.23 -11.18
N ALA A 364 -44.49 -14.42 -10.63
CA ALA A 364 -44.09 -14.50 -9.24
C ALA A 364 -44.03 -13.11 -8.60
N VAL A 365 -44.13 -13.08 -7.27
CA VAL A 365 -43.90 -11.87 -6.46
C VAL A 365 -42.64 -12.04 -5.66
N ILE A 366 -41.70 -11.17 -5.90
CA ILE A 366 -40.39 -11.08 -5.22
C ILE A 366 -40.55 -10.11 -4.05
N LYS A 367 -40.21 -10.54 -2.84
CA LYS A 367 -40.00 -9.65 -1.69
C LYS A 367 -38.57 -9.11 -1.73
N LEU A 368 -38.40 -7.81 -1.88
CA LEU A 368 -37.10 -7.16 -1.89
C LEU A 368 -36.43 -7.32 -0.51
N THR A 369 -35.25 -7.92 -0.49
CA THR A 369 -34.46 -8.13 0.74
C THR A 369 -33.31 -7.16 0.87
N LYS A 370 -32.78 -6.69 -0.27
CA LYS A 370 -31.68 -5.72 -0.31
C LYS A 370 -31.84 -4.73 -1.45
N LYS A 371 -31.61 -3.45 -1.18
CA LYS A 371 -31.58 -2.39 -2.17
C LYS A 371 -30.15 -1.87 -2.26
N TYR A 372 -29.57 -1.86 -3.47
CA TYR A 372 -28.18 -1.45 -3.70
C TYR A 372 -28.04 0.00 -4.20
N LYS A 373 -29.10 0.50 -4.83
CA LYS A 373 -29.14 1.87 -5.37
C LYS A 373 -30.46 2.53 -4.99
N GLU A 374 -30.47 3.83 -4.78
CA GLU A 374 -31.68 4.63 -4.56
C GLU A 374 -32.43 4.93 -5.86
N ILE A 375 -32.47 3.94 -6.74
CA ILE A 375 -33.24 4.00 -8.00
C ILE A 375 -34.61 3.39 -7.73
N GLU A 376 -35.66 4.09 -8.14
CA GLU A 376 -37.02 3.56 -8.08
C GLU A 376 -37.19 2.42 -9.10
N ILE A 377 -37.55 1.23 -8.60
CA ILE A 377 -37.80 0.08 -9.49
C ILE A 377 -39.11 0.32 -10.24
N ARG A 378 -39.08 0.13 -11.55
CA ARG A 378 -40.21 0.38 -12.45
C ARG A 378 -40.51 -0.83 -13.30
N PRO A 379 -41.76 -0.97 -13.84
CA PRO A 379 -42.06 -1.95 -14.87
C PRO A 379 -41.07 -1.86 -16.04
N GLY A 380 -40.68 -3.03 -16.56
CA GLY A 380 -39.66 -3.14 -17.64
C GLY A 380 -38.23 -3.32 -17.15
N PHE A 381 -37.95 -3.24 -15.85
CA PHE A 381 -36.63 -3.63 -15.31
C PHE A 381 -36.44 -5.13 -15.45
N ALA A 382 -35.22 -5.60 -15.72
CA ALA A 382 -34.91 -7.01 -15.80
C ALA A 382 -34.87 -7.64 -14.40
N ALA A 383 -35.44 -8.85 -14.29
CA ALA A 383 -35.40 -9.68 -13.09
C ALA A 383 -34.70 -11.00 -13.44
N ARG A 384 -33.57 -11.30 -12.81
CA ARG A 384 -32.78 -12.50 -13.10
C ARG A 384 -32.70 -13.40 -11.89
N GLY A 385 -33.12 -14.66 -12.07
CA GLY A 385 -33.16 -15.70 -11.05
C GLY A 385 -31.94 -16.61 -11.07
N TYR A 386 -31.47 -17.04 -9.87
CA TYR A 386 -30.34 -17.94 -9.65
C TYR A 386 -30.60 -18.88 -8.46
#